data_226e7945bbb96b6c9fc00331660db807
#
_entry.id   226e7945bbb96b6c9fc00331660db807
#
_cell.length_a   1.000
_cell.length_b   1.000
_cell.length_c   1.000
_cell.angle_alpha   90.00
_cell.angle_beta   90.00
_cell.angle_gamma   90.00
#
_symmetry.space_group_name_H-M   'P 1'
#
loop_
_entity.id
_entity.type
_entity.pdbx_description
1 polymer ?
#
loop_
_entity_poly.entity_id
_entity_poly.type
_entity_poly.pdbx_seq_one_letter_code
_entity_poly.pdbx_strand_id
1 'polypeptide(L)'
;MHKVRVVQKLNLLPVGERLHAIQEAGNNTFLLQNRDIYMDMLTDSGVNAMSDRQTAAMHIADDSYAGSESFNHLKAAIKEVFGVENVLPAHQGRAAENILACRYITPGKYALMNFHFTTTKAHVTRLGGEVLELVQKKGLLPVSDDPFKGDFDLKLLEKTIKEKTPEKIGFVRIEAGTNLIGGQPVSLENMCAVADICHKYGVPSVLDASLLQDNIYFMKTREAQCIYMTPKEIYHLLADKMDIIYFSARKLGFARGGAIISHNKDIIKSMMEFIPLYEGFLTYGGIDVRSIEAMAEGLYESLDMEYLSHGPEFIAYLVKELDDYGVPMIKPAGGLGAHLNCTAFVPEMPHDQYPAAAVCAALYIAGGIRGMERGTLSEQREPDGTERFAELELARLAVPRRVFTLSQIKYVADRVKWLWDNRTLIGGLKWTEEPEVLRFFFGRLKEIGHWQEDLVEKFREDFGDSL
;
A
#
# COMPACT_ATOMS: atom_id res chain seq x y z
N MET A 1 -23.14 4.93 -4.33
CA MET A 1 -22.86 5.39 -5.73
C MET A 1 -22.40 6.85 -5.74
N HIS A 2 -21.51 7.25 -6.66
CA HIS A 2 -20.99 8.62 -6.75
C HIS A 2 -21.18 9.21 -8.16
N LYS A 3 -21.14 10.54 -8.25
CA LYS A 3 -21.24 11.31 -9.50
C LYS A 3 -19.96 12.13 -9.67
N VAL A 4 -19.29 11.92 -10.83
CA VAL A 4 -18.05 12.67 -11.15
C VAL A 4 -18.40 14.06 -11.64
N ARG A 5 -17.71 15.10 -11.16
CA ARG A 5 -17.81 16.50 -11.59
C ARG A 5 -16.54 17.06 -12.18
N VAL A 6 -15.37 16.50 -11.81
CA VAL A 6 -14.06 16.88 -12.35
C VAL A 6 -13.53 15.72 -13.16
N VAL A 7 -13.08 16.02 -14.37
CA VAL A 7 -12.53 15.01 -15.29
C VAL A 7 -11.13 15.43 -15.74
N GLN A 8 -10.26 14.44 -15.91
CA GLN A 8 -8.93 14.61 -16.50
C GLN A 8 -8.92 13.94 -17.88
N LYS A 9 -8.42 14.66 -18.89
CA LYS A 9 -8.22 14.08 -20.21
C LYS A 9 -7.07 13.06 -20.13
N LEU A 10 -7.32 11.85 -20.60
CA LEU A 10 -6.33 10.80 -20.75
C LEU A 10 -5.91 10.71 -22.22
N ASN A 11 -4.67 10.34 -22.46
CA ASN A 11 -4.12 10.14 -23.79
C ASN A 11 -3.41 8.78 -23.86
N LEU A 12 -3.82 7.93 -24.80
CA LEU A 12 -3.15 6.69 -25.10
C LEU A 12 -2.13 6.94 -26.21
N LEU A 13 -0.86 6.85 -25.89
CA LEU A 13 0.22 6.98 -26.88
C LEU A 13 0.22 5.82 -27.88
N PRO A 14 0.66 6.03 -29.11
CA PRO A 14 1.00 4.94 -30.05
C PRO A 14 2.00 3.97 -29.41
N VAL A 15 1.94 2.69 -29.79
CA VAL A 15 2.75 1.64 -29.14
C VAL A 15 4.25 1.90 -29.22
N GLY A 16 4.74 2.46 -30.34
CA GLY A 16 6.15 2.84 -30.48
C GLY A 16 6.57 3.96 -29.51
N GLU A 17 5.70 4.92 -29.23
CA GLU A 17 5.96 5.98 -28.26
C GLU A 17 5.91 5.44 -26.81
N ARG A 18 5.04 4.46 -26.54
CA ARG A 18 5.03 3.75 -25.24
C ARG A 18 6.35 2.99 -25.02
N LEU A 19 6.87 2.30 -26.03
CA LEU A 19 8.17 1.65 -25.98
C LEU A 19 9.28 2.66 -25.63
N HIS A 20 9.33 3.77 -26.35
CA HIS A 20 10.32 4.81 -26.10
C HIS A 20 10.20 5.37 -24.68
N ALA A 21 9.00 5.68 -24.21
CA ALA A 21 8.77 6.21 -22.87
C ALA A 21 9.23 5.26 -21.75
N ILE A 22 8.97 3.94 -21.86
CA ILE A 22 9.42 2.98 -20.83
C ILE A 22 10.91 2.75 -20.89
N GLN A 23 11.55 2.79 -22.05
CA GLN A 23 13.00 2.72 -22.19
C GLN A 23 13.68 3.96 -21.62
N GLU A 24 13.18 5.17 -21.88
CA GLU A 24 13.66 6.41 -21.25
C GLU A 24 13.49 6.38 -19.73
N ALA A 25 12.44 5.75 -19.24
CA ALA A 25 12.21 5.52 -17.80
C ALA A 25 13.13 4.40 -17.22
N GLY A 26 14.00 3.80 -18.02
CA GLY A 26 14.86 2.69 -17.59
C GLY A 26 14.07 1.46 -17.17
N ASN A 27 12.99 1.14 -17.86
CA ASN A 27 12.06 0.05 -17.56
C ASN A 27 11.50 0.05 -16.13
N ASN A 28 11.55 1.21 -15.48
CA ASN A 28 11.01 1.43 -14.14
C ASN A 28 9.76 2.30 -14.22
N THR A 29 8.60 1.72 -13.90
CA THR A 29 7.30 2.40 -14.00
C THR A 29 7.17 3.61 -13.08
N PHE A 30 7.99 3.74 -12.02
CA PHE A 30 8.06 4.94 -11.19
C PHE A 30 8.63 6.16 -11.90
N LEU A 31 9.47 5.96 -12.91
CA LEU A 31 10.15 7.03 -13.65
C LEU A 31 9.40 7.48 -14.90
N LEU A 32 8.27 6.84 -15.24
CA LEU A 32 7.38 7.28 -16.31
C LEU A 32 6.80 8.68 -16.03
N GLN A 33 6.74 9.50 -17.05
CA GLN A 33 6.11 10.82 -16.96
C GLN A 33 4.58 10.67 -16.98
N ASN A 34 3.88 11.46 -16.14
CA ASN A 34 2.42 11.38 -16.03
C ASN A 34 1.67 11.60 -17.36
N ARG A 35 2.21 12.43 -18.26
CA ARG A 35 1.64 12.70 -19.59
C ARG A 35 1.65 11.49 -20.52
N ASP A 36 2.52 10.50 -20.24
CA ASP A 36 2.73 9.31 -21.07
C ASP A 36 1.92 8.11 -20.58
N ILE A 37 1.12 8.29 -19.52
CA ILE A 37 0.36 7.23 -18.88
C ILE A 37 -1.11 7.36 -19.23
N TYR A 38 -1.69 6.25 -19.72
CA TYR A 38 -3.11 6.18 -19.98
C TYR A 38 -3.91 5.72 -18.75
N MET A 39 -3.53 4.59 -18.16
CA MET A 39 -4.15 4.06 -16.94
C MET A 39 -3.13 4.01 -15.81
N ASP A 40 -3.26 4.93 -14.86
CA ASP A 40 -2.33 4.98 -13.71
C ASP A 40 -2.80 4.10 -12.57
N MET A 41 -2.25 2.89 -12.53
CA MET A 41 -2.51 1.89 -11.51
C MET A 41 -1.27 1.63 -10.63
N LEU A 42 -0.34 2.60 -10.55
CA LEU A 42 0.86 2.49 -9.72
C LEU A 42 0.51 2.43 -8.24
N THR A 43 -0.37 3.29 -7.77
CA THR A 43 -0.71 3.43 -6.36
C THR A 43 -2.08 4.08 -6.17
N ASP A 44 -2.70 3.82 -5.03
CA ASP A 44 -3.87 4.57 -4.54
C ASP A 44 -3.48 5.79 -3.68
N SER A 45 -2.19 5.90 -3.30
CA SER A 45 -1.71 6.88 -2.34
C SER A 45 -1.74 8.31 -2.88
N GLY A 46 -2.74 9.09 -2.45
CA GLY A 46 -2.90 10.50 -2.80
C GLY A 46 -3.44 10.77 -4.21
N VAL A 47 -3.96 9.73 -4.85
CA VAL A 47 -4.59 9.79 -6.19
C VAL A 47 -6.06 9.33 -6.17
N ASN A 48 -6.62 9.04 -5.00
CA ASN A 48 -8.05 8.81 -4.83
C ASN A 48 -8.83 10.11 -5.07
N ALA A 49 -10.07 10.00 -5.58
CA ALA A 49 -10.91 11.17 -5.81
C ALA A 49 -11.55 11.65 -4.51
N MET A 50 -11.31 12.91 -4.16
CA MET A 50 -11.95 13.57 -3.02
C MET A 50 -13.44 13.82 -3.27
N SER A 51 -14.23 13.87 -2.20
CA SER A 51 -15.63 14.26 -2.25
C SER A 51 -15.80 15.78 -2.44
N ASP A 52 -17.01 16.18 -2.76
CA ASP A 52 -17.39 17.61 -2.76
C ASP A 52 -17.35 18.22 -1.35
N ARG A 53 -17.61 17.44 -0.28
CA ARG A 53 -17.45 17.87 1.11
C ARG A 53 -15.99 18.13 1.44
N GLN A 54 -15.09 17.20 1.10
CA GLN A 54 -13.65 17.39 1.28
C GLN A 54 -13.15 18.65 0.54
N THR A 55 -13.59 18.84 -0.71
CA THR A 55 -13.22 20.02 -1.49
C THR A 55 -13.75 21.31 -0.86
N ALA A 56 -15.01 21.30 -0.36
CA ALA A 56 -15.59 22.47 0.32
C ALA A 56 -14.83 22.78 1.62
N ALA A 57 -14.49 21.77 2.42
CA ALA A 57 -13.74 21.93 3.67
C ALA A 57 -12.37 22.60 3.45
N MET A 58 -11.69 22.29 2.35
CA MET A 58 -10.41 22.95 2.02
C MET A 58 -10.49 24.47 1.93
N HIS A 59 -11.67 25.04 1.67
CA HIS A 59 -11.87 26.48 1.52
C HIS A 59 -12.10 27.22 2.84
N ILE A 60 -12.31 26.50 3.96
CA ILE A 60 -12.46 27.10 5.29
C ILE A 60 -11.22 26.95 6.18
N ALA A 61 -10.14 26.41 5.63
CA ALA A 61 -8.89 26.24 6.34
C ALA A 61 -8.31 27.58 6.83
N ASP A 62 -7.81 27.60 8.07
CA ASP A 62 -7.39 28.84 8.74
C ASP A 62 -5.92 29.22 8.51
N ASP A 63 -5.13 28.39 7.83
CA ASP A 63 -3.69 28.61 7.52
C ASP A 63 -2.84 29.12 8.73
N SER A 64 -3.22 28.69 9.95
CA SER A 64 -2.56 29.14 11.18
C SER A 64 -1.34 28.28 11.49
N TYR A 65 -0.18 28.90 11.77
CA TYR A 65 1.03 28.17 12.17
C TYR A 65 0.88 27.45 13.52
N ALA A 66 0.19 28.06 14.48
CA ALA A 66 -0.04 27.50 15.81
C ALA A 66 -1.47 27.79 16.27
N GLY A 67 -2.10 26.85 16.97
CA GLY A 67 -3.47 26.99 17.47
C GLY A 67 -4.54 26.92 16.37
N SER A 68 -4.26 26.17 15.29
CA SER A 68 -5.15 26.02 14.13
C SER A 68 -6.49 25.41 14.51
N GLU A 69 -7.60 26.03 14.07
CA GLU A 69 -8.96 25.47 14.18
C GLU A 69 -9.13 24.25 13.28
N SER A 70 -8.50 24.26 12.10
CA SER A 70 -8.49 23.10 11.22
C SER A 70 -7.89 21.86 11.90
N PHE A 71 -6.88 22.04 12.75
CA PHE A 71 -6.34 20.93 13.55
C PHE A 71 -7.32 20.49 14.66
N ASN A 72 -8.13 21.39 15.22
CA ASN A 72 -9.19 21.02 16.14
C ASN A 72 -10.29 20.22 15.43
N HIS A 73 -10.63 20.55 14.18
CA HIS A 73 -11.55 19.77 13.36
C HIS A 73 -10.99 18.34 13.11
N LEU A 74 -9.71 18.22 12.79
CA LEU A 74 -9.06 16.90 12.65
C LEU A 74 -9.12 16.10 13.95
N LYS A 75 -8.84 16.71 15.11
CA LYS A 75 -8.96 16.02 16.40
C LYS A 75 -10.38 15.55 16.67
N ALA A 76 -11.38 16.37 16.33
CA ALA A 76 -12.78 15.99 16.46
C ALA A 76 -13.14 14.80 15.57
N ALA A 77 -12.66 14.78 14.31
CA ALA A 77 -12.85 13.66 13.40
C ALA A 77 -12.18 12.38 13.91
N ILE A 78 -10.93 12.46 14.38
CA ILE A 78 -10.22 11.32 14.96
C ILE A 78 -10.94 10.79 16.22
N LYS A 79 -11.43 11.68 17.07
CA LYS A 79 -12.24 11.29 18.24
C LYS A 79 -13.53 10.60 17.83
N GLU A 80 -14.22 11.08 16.81
CA GLU A 80 -15.46 10.44 16.32
C GLU A 80 -15.17 9.06 15.70
N VAL A 81 -14.11 8.94 14.89
CA VAL A 81 -13.82 7.71 14.14
C VAL A 81 -13.12 6.67 15.00
N PHE A 82 -12.14 7.06 15.82
CA PHE A 82 -11.30 6.15 16.60
C PHE A 82 -11.55 6.21 18.12
N GLY A 83 -12.29 7.18 18.63
CA GLY A 83 -12.46 7.40 20.06
C GLY A 83 -11.24 8.06 20.75
N VAL A 84 -10.20 8.43 20.01
CA VAL A 84 -8.90 8.88 20.54
C VAL A 84 -8.80 10.41 20.53
N GLU A 85 -8.21 11.01 21.58
CA GLU A 85 -8.03 12.46 21.70
C GLU A 85 -6.58 12.92 21.45
N ASN A 86 -5.59 12.04 21.65
CA ASN A 86 -4.19 12.44 21.52
C ASN A 86 -3.68 12.14 20.12
N VAL A 87 -3.23 13.19 19.42
CA VAL A 87 -2.89 13.17 18.00
C VAL A 87 -1.59 13.88 17.75
N LEU A 88 -0.72 13.28 16.95
CA LEU A 88 0.41 13.93 16.30
C LEU A 88 0.20 13.92 14.79
N PRO A 89 0.12 15.06 14.11
CA PRO A 89 0.02 15.11 12.67
C PRO A 89 1.36 14.77 12.02
N ALA A 90 1.33 14.15 10.84
CA ALA A 90 2.50 13.87 10.02
C ALA A 90 2.14 14.08 8.55
N HIS A 91 3.09 14.51 7.70
CA HIS A 91 2.78 14.85 6.31
C HIS A 91 2.37 13.65 5.46
N GLN A 92 2.62 12.42 5.91
CA GLN A 92 2.13 11.16 5.34
C GLN A 92 2.48 9.95 6.23
N GLY A 93 1.98 8.75 5.89
CA GLY A 93 2.22 7.54 6.67
C GLY A 93 3.70 7.21 6.90
N ARG A 94 4.57 7.32 5.87
CA ARG A 94 6.01 7.04 6.04
C ARG A 94 6.73 8.02 6.97
N ALA A 95 6.20 9.20 7.17
CA ALA A 95 6.70 10.13 8.19
C ALA A 95 6.35 9.64 9.59
N ALA A 96 5.13 9.16 9.80
CA ALA A 96 4.73 8.49 11.04
C ALA A 96 5.60 7.25 11.32
N GLU A 97 5.90 6.44 10.30
CA GLU A 97 6.83 5.31 10.40
C GLU A 97 8.23 5.74 10.87
N ASN A 98 8.76 6.84 10.33
CA ASN A 98 10.05 7.39 10.76
C ASN A 98 10.03 7.82 12.23
N ILE A 99 8.99 8.55 12.67
CA ILE A 99 8.84 9.00 14.05
C ILE A 99 8.78 7.80 15.00
N LEU A 100 7.99 6.78 14.67
CA LEU A 100 7.91 5.54 15.45
C LEU A 100 9.25 4.80 15.50
N ALA A 101 9.93 4.66 14.38
CA ALA A 101 11.25 4.04 14.33
C ALA A 101 12.26 4.81 15.19
N CYS A 102 12.33 6.15 15.07
CA CYS A 102 13.20 7.00 15.90
C CYS A 102 12.90 6.85 17.40
N ARG A 103 11.64 6.62 17.78
CA ARG A 103 11.25 6.47 19.18
C ARG A 103 11.59 5.10 19.78
N TYR A 104 11.42 4.03 19.00
CA TYR A 104 11.43 2.66 19.53
C TYR A 104 12.59 1.80 19.05
N ILE A 105 13.30 2.18 17.99
CA ILE A 105 14.38 1.39 17.41
C ILE A 105 15.74 2.02 17.76
N THR A 106 16.62 1.17 18.26
CA THR A 106 18.04 1.43 18.45
C THR A 106 18.81 0.22 17.93
N PRO A 107 20.14 0.33 17.71
CA PRO A 107 20.93 -0.81 17.23
C PRO A 107 20.70 -2.08 18.06
N GLY A 108 20.42 -3.20 17.38
CA GLY A 108 20.18 -4.51 17.99
C GLY A 108 18.75 -4.74 18.49
N LYS A 109 17.81 -3.82 18.25
CA LYS A 109 16.38 -4.04 18.50
C LYS A 109 15.68 -4.66 17.30
N TYR A 110 14.56 -5.32 17.58
CA TYR A 110 13.70 -5.98 16.58
C TYR A 110 12.39 -5.24 16.43
N ALA A 111 11.88 -5.14 15.18
CA ALA A 111 10.51 -4.81 14.88
C ALA A 111 9.82 -6.07 14.34
N LEU A 112 8.78 -6.55 15.02
CA LEU A 112 8.03 -7.73 14.60
C LEU A 112 6.83 -7.28 13.76
N MET A 113 6.61 -7.89 12.60
CA MET A 113 5.54 -7.50 11.68
C MET A 113 4.84 -8.74 11.14
N ASN A 114 3.54 -8.63 10.81
CA ASN A 114 2.93 -9.68 10.00
C ASN A 114 3.70 -9.84 8.68
N PHE A 115 3.82 -8.74 7.93
CA PHE A 115 4.77 -8.64 6.82
C PHE A 115 5.36 -7.23 6.78
N HIS A 116 6.55 -7.06 6.21
CA HIS A 116 7.14 -5.74 6.15
C HIS A 116 6.46 -4.86 5.09
N PHE A 117 6.49 -3.54 5.31
CA PHE A 117 6.32 -2.57 4.26
C PHE A 117 7.68 -1.94 3.95
N THR A 118 7.96 -1.68 2.68
CA THR A 118 9.30 -1.32 2.20
C THR A 118 9.90 -0.12 2.95
N THR A 119 9.10 0.94 3.20
CA THR A 119 9.60 2.13 3.91
C THR A 119 9.75 1.90 5.41
N THR A 120 8.87 1.12 6.04
CA THR A 120 9.00 0.76 7.46
C THR A 120 10.28 -0.04 7.69
N LYS A 121 10.56 -1.05 6.85
CA LYS A 121 11.80 -1.83 6.89
C LYS A 121 13.03 -0.92 6.73
N ALA A 122 13.00 0.01 5.76
CA ALA A 122 14.09 0.94 5.54
C ALA A 122 14.37 1.85 6.77
N HIS A 123 13.32 2.35 7.44
CA HIS A 123 13.49 3.14 8.66
C HIS A 123 14.08 2.32 9.81
N VAL A 124 13.62 1.10 10.01
CA VAL A 124 14.12 0.20 11.07
C VAL A 124 15.59 -0.16 10.83
N THR A 125 15.93 -0.60 9.61
CA THR A 125 17.30 -1.02 9.27
C THR A 125 18.29 0.13 9.30
N ARG A 126 17.88 1.33 8.85
CA ARG A 126 18.70 2.55 8.92
C ARG A 126 19.11 2.89 10.37
N LEU A 127 18.27 2.58 11.36
CA LEU A 127 18.55 2.80 12.78
C LEU A 127 19.29 1.63 13.43
N GLY A 128 19.73 0.63 12.67
CA GLY A 128 20.44 -0.55 13.16
C GLY A 128 19.53 -1.60 13.79
N GLY A 129 18.22 -1.52 13.56
CA GLY A 129 17.27 -2.54 13.95
C GLY A 129 17.09 -3.62 12.88
N GLU A 130 16.42 -4.70 13.24
CA GLU A 130 16.10 -5.83 12.38
C GLU A 130 14.58 -6.03 12.30
N VAL A 131 14.05 -6.34 11.12
CA VAL A 131 12.64 -6.67 10.90
C VAL A 131 12.48 -8.19 10.83
N LEU A 132 11.53 -8.72 11.62
CA LEU A 132 11.13 -10.13 11.57
C LEU A 132 9.68 -10.24 11.10
N GLU A 133 9.47 -11.03 10.07
CA GLU A 133 8.16 -11.27 9.43
C GLU A 133 7.53 -12.51 10.02
N LEU A 134 6.31 -12.37 10.52
CA LEU A 134 5.62 -13.40 11.29
C LEU A 134 4.20 -13.65 10.77
N VAL A 135 3.98 -13.46 9.46
CA VAL A 135 2.70 -13.82 8.82
C VAL A 135 2.53 -15.33 8.82
N GLN A 136 1.28 -15.77 8.92
CA GLN A 136 0.99 -17.21 8.79
C GLN A 136 1.38 -17.73 7.40
N LYS A 137 1.82 -18.99 7.31
CA LYS A 137 2.32 -19.59 6.06
C LYS A 137 1.33 -19.51 4.89
N LYS A 138 0.02 -19.59 5.19
CA LYS A 138 -1.04 -19.44 4.17
C LYS A 138 -1.04 -18.07 3.51
N GLY A 139 -0.53 -17.02 4.17
CA GLY A 139 -0.38 -15.67 3.63
C GLY A 139 0.52 -15.62 2.41
N LEU A 140 1.52 -16.49 2.35
CA LEU A 140 2.52 -16.54 1.27
C LEU A 140 2.09 -17.44 0.09
N LEU A 141 0.92 -18.09 0.17
CA LEU A 141 0.38 -18.86 -0.95
C LEU A 141 -0.30 -17.92 -1.95
N PRO A 142 0.01 -17.97 -3.24
CA PRO A 142 -0.70 -17.17 -4.25
C PRO A 142 -2.21 -17.41 -4.21
N VAL A 143 -2.64 -18.67 -4.08
CA VAL A 143 -4.05 -19.06 -3.98
C VAL A 143 -4.28 -19.80 -2.67
N SER A 144 -5.29 -19.38 -1.92
CA SER A 144 -5.68 -19.98 -0.64
C SER A 144 -7.17 -19.78 -0.40
N ASP A 145 -7.80 -20.67 0.35
CA ASP A 145 -9.18 -20.49 0.82
C ASP A 145 -9.27 -19.67 2.13
N ASP A 146 -8.12 -19.26 2.69
CA ASP A 146 -8.09 -18.46 3.90
C ASP A 146 -8.59 -17.03 3.62
N PRO A 147 -9.64 -16.56 4.31
CA PRO A 147 -10.19 -15.22 4.10
C PRO A 147 -9.29 -14.08 4.63
N PHE A 148 -8.33 -14.39 5.53
CA PHE A 148 -7.47 -13.43 6.22
C PHE A 148 -5.99 -13.82 6.15
N LYS A 149 -5.46 -13.86 4.95
CA LYS A 149 -4.07 -14.24 4.68
C LYS A 149 -3.02 -13.32 5.32
N GLY A 150 -3.41 -12.11 5.73
CA GLY A 150 -2.55 -11.16 6.42
C GLY A 150 -2.34 -11.43 7.92
N ASP A 151 -3.02 -12.42 8.50
CA ASP A 151 -2.95 -12.75 9.92
C ASP A 151 -1.55 -13.13 10.37
N PHE A 152 -1.18 -12.69 11.58
CA PHE A 152 0.02 -13.19 12.28
C PHE A 152 -0.09 -14.68 12.60
N ASP A 153 1.03 -15.38 12.54
CA ASP A 153 1.19 -16.63 13.27
C ASP A 153 1.41 -16.32 14.77
N LEU A 154 0.32 -16.39 15.54
CA LEU A 154 0.31 -16.03 16.96
C LEU A 154 1.27 -16.88 17.81
N LYS A 155 1.44 -18.15 17.45
CA LYS A 155 2.38 -19.04 18.16
C LYS A 155 3.82 -18.65 17.88
N LEU A 156 4.13 -18.32 16.63
CA LEU A 156 5.44 -17.85 16.22
C LEU A 156 5.73 -16.46 16.86
N LEU A 157 4.74 -15.55 16.89
CA LEU A 157 4.87 -14.26 17.54
C LEU A 157 5.25 -14.42 19.02
N GLU A 158 4.48 -15.18 19.78
CA GLU A 158 4.75 -15.37 21.22
C GLU A 158 6.10 -16.08 21.46
N LYS A 159 6.45 -17.05 20.65
CA LYS A 159 7.75 -17.71 20.68
C LYS A 159 8.88 -16.73 20.41
N THR A 160 8.77 -15.90 19.35
CA THR A 160 9.79 -14.92 18.98
C THR A 160 10.00 -13.88 20.06
N ILE A 161 8.95 -13.37 20.70
CA ILE A 161 9.07 -12.43 21.82
C ILE A 161 9.87 -13.05 22.98
N LYS A 162 9.60 -14.32 23.32
CA LYS A 162 10.34 -15.03 24.38
C LYS A 162 11.81 -15.25 24.01
N GLU A 163 12.10 -15.67 22.79
CA GLU A 163 13.46 -15.96 22.31
C GLU A 163 14.34 -14.72 22.17
N LYS A 164 13.75 -13.61 21.68
CA LYS A 164 14.47 -12.35 21.47
C LYS A 164 14.51 -11.49 22.74
N THR A 165 13.75 -11.82 23.77
CA THR A 165 13.47 -11.06 25.01
C THR A 165 12.67 -9.76 24.76
N PRO A 166 11.64 -9.48 25.57
CA PRO A 166 10.75 -8.33 25.36
C PRO A 166 11.48 -6.98 25.26
N GLU A 167 12.56 -6.78 26.03
CA GLU A 167 13.33 -5.53 26.09
C GLU A 167 14.04 -5.22 24.77
N LYS A 168 14.31 -6.24 23.95
CA LYS A 168 14.92 -6.08 22.62
C LYS A 168 13.89 -5.86 21.52
N ILE A 169 12.59 -6.02 21.81
CA ILE A 169 11.55 -5.74 20.85
C ILE A 169 11.20 -4.24 20.91
N GLY A 170 11.38 -3.52 19.81
CA GLY A 170 10.98 -2.12 19.72
C GLY A 170 9.45 -1.98 19.69
N PHE A 171 8.82 -2.73 18.80
CA PHE A 171 7.36 -2.81 18.67
C PHE A 171 6.93 -4.04 17.86
N VAL A 172 5.65 -4.40 18.00
CA VAL A 172 4.95 -5.32 17.08
C VAL A 172 4.01 -4.49 16.22
N ARG A 173 4.16 -4.56 14.89
CA ARG A 173 3.35 -3.79 13.94
C ARG A 173 2.44 -4.70 13.11
N ILE A 174 1.14 -4.42 13.15
CA ILE A 174 0.14 -5.01 12.28
C ILE A 174 -0.06 -4.09 11.07
N GLU A 175 0.15 -4.57 9.87
CA GLU A 175 -0.28 -3.90 8.65
C GLU A 175 -1.68 -4.37 8.26
N ALA A 176 -2.67 -3.54 8.47
CA ALA A 176 -4.02 -3.80 8.00
C ALA A 176 -4.06 -3.67 6.46
N GLY A 177 -4.41 -4.78 5.77
CA GLY A 177 -4.30 -4.85 4.32
C GLY A 177 -2.85 -5.01 3.85
N THR A 178 -2.22 -6.12 4.24
CA THR A 178 -0.79 -6.44 4.05
C THR A 178 -0.37 -6.36 2.57
N ASN A 179 0.34 -5.29 2.22
CA ASN A 179 0.57 -4.83 0.85
C ASN A 179 1.36 -5.84 0.00
N LEU A 180 2.53 -6.30 0.51
CA LEU A 180 3.49 -7.10 -0.27
C LEU A 180 3.06 -8.56 -0.48
N ILE A 181 1.98 -9.00 0.15
CA ILE A 181 1.39 -10.32 -0.07
C ILE A 181 0.02 -10.25 -0.77
N GLY A 182 -0.24 -9.16 -1.50
CA GLY A 182 -1.44 -8.99 -2.29
C GLY A 182 -2.56 -8.17 -1.63
N GLY A 183 -2.24 -7.23 -0.72
CA GLY A 183 -3.22 -6.41 -0.03
C GLY A 183 -4.13 -7.21 0.90
N GLN A 184 -3.62 -8.31 1.46
CA GLN A 184 -4.41 -9.30 2.20
C GLN A 184 -4.86 -8.77 3.56
N PRO A 185 -6.15 -8.96 3.92
CA PRO A 185 -6.68 -8.48 5.19
C PRO A 185 -6.20 -9.31 6.38
N VAL A 186 -6.27 -8.67 7.56
CA VAL A 186 -6.06 -9.26 8.88
C VAL A 186 -7.41 -9.33 9.59
N SER A 187 -7.72 -10.45 10.27
CA SER A 187 -8.96 -10.61 11.03
C SER A 187 -8.97 -9.75 12.30
N LEU A 188 -10.15 -9.32 12.74
CA LEU A 188 -10.31 -8.61 14.01
C LEU A 188 -9.83 -9.47 15.19
N GLU A 189 -10.17 -10.77 15.17
CA GLU A 189 -9.73 -11.73 16.18
C GLU A 189 -8.21 -11.78 16.28
N ASN A 190 -7.49 -11.85 15.14
CA ASN A 190 -6.03 -11.90 15.13
C ASN A 190 -5.42 -10.58 15.60
N MET A 191 -5.95 -9.42 15.17
CA MET A 191 -5.48 -8.10 15.65
C MET A 191 -5.61 -7.99 17.17
N CYS A 192 -6.75 -8.38 17.74
CA CYS A 192 -6.95 -8.37 19.19
C CYS A 192 -6.00 -9.32 19.90
N ALA A 193 -5.81 -10.54 19.38
CA ALA A 193 -4.90 -11.52 19.99
C ALA A 193 -3.43 -11.05 19.95
N VAL A 194 -3.00 -10.38 18.88
CA VAL A 194 -1.67 -9.76 18.81
C VAL A 194 -1.50 -8.70 19.89
N ALA A 195 -2.50 -7.82 20.06
CA ALA A 195 -2.46 -6.79 21.12
C ALA A 195 -2.40 -7.43 22.51
N ASP A 196 -3.20 -8.45 22.80
CA ASP A 196 -3.22 -9.16 24.08
C ASP A 196 -1.85 -9.83 24.37
N ILE A 197 -1.19 -10.42 23.35
CA ILE A 197 0.17 -10.95 23.48
C ILE A 197 1.16 -9.81 23.78
N CYS A 198 1.08 -8.70 23.06
CA CYS A 198 1.96 -7.54 23.30
C CYS A 198 1.83 -7.02 24.72
N HIS A 199 0.61 -6.80 25.21
CA HIS A 199 0.34 -6.35 26.59
C HIS A 199 0.87 -7.35 27.65
N LYS A 200 0.71 -8.64 27.41
CA LYS A 200 1.24 -9.70 28.29
C LYS A 200 2.75 -9.59 28.51
N TYR A 201 3.50 -9.17 27.49
CA TYR A 201 4.96 -9.06 27.53
C TYR A 201 5.47 -7.64 27.68
N GLY A 202 4.60 -6.63 27.78
CA GLY A 202 4.97 -5.22 27.86
C GLY A 202 5.67 -4.68 26.61
N VAL A 203 5.34 -5.23 25.45
CA VAL A 203 5.86 -4.80 24.13
C VAL A 203 4.84 -3.88 23.47
N PRO A 204 5.25 -2.72 22.90
CA PRO A 204 4.30 -1.83 22.22
C PRO A 204 3.61 -2.49 21.01
N SER A 205 2.28 -2.42 20.96
CA SER A 205 1.47 -2.82 19.83
C SER A 205 1.18 -1.62 18.93
N VAL A 206 1.43 -1.75 17.62
CA VAL A 206 1.26 -0.69 16.62
C VAL A 206 0.36 -1.19 15.49
N LEU A 207 -0.69 -0.44 15.17
CA LEU A 207 -1.54 -0.68 14.01
C LEU A 207 -1.22 0.33 12.90
N ASP A 208 -0.78 -0.15 11.75
CA ASP A 208 -0.81 0.61 10.52
C ASP A 208 -2.23 0.56 9.93
N ALA A 209 -2.97 1.63 10.14
CA ALA A 209 -4.34 1.78 9.69
C ALA A 209 -4.47 2.39 8.28
N SER A 210 -3.37 2.50 7.52
CA SER A 210 -3.39 3.14 6.20
C SER A 210 -4.38 2.49 5.22
N LEU A 211 -4.60 1.17 5.31
CA LEU A 211 -5.58 0.43 4.53
C LEU A 211 -6.69 -0.18 5.42
N LEU A 212 -6.85 0.30 6.64
CA LEU A 212 -7.81 -0.25 7.59
C LEU A 212 -9.25 -0.19 7.06
N GLN A 213 -9.58 0.79 6.24
CA GLN A 213 -10.88 0.89 5.60
C GLN A 213 -11.21 -0.31 4.70
N ASP A 214 -10.24 -0.80 3.88
CA ASP A 214 -10.41 -2.03 3.09
C ASP A 214 -10.49 -3.24 3.99
N ASN A 215 -9.65 -3.26 5.02
CA ASN A 215 -9.62 -4.34 6.00
C ASN A 215 -10.96 -4.46 6.75
N ILE A 216 -11.59 -3.34 7.14
CA ILE A 216 -12.92 -3.32 7.76
C ILE A 216 -13.99 -3.87 6.80
N TYR A 217 -13.93 -3.53 5.50
CA TYR A 217 -14.83 -4.15 4.53
C TYR A 217 -14.72 -5.67 4.54
N PHE A 218 -13.48 -6.21 4.55
CA PHE A 218 -13.27 -7.65 4.61
C PHE A 218 -13.70 -8.26 5.95
N MET A 219 -13.44 -7.61 7.08
CA MET A 219 -13.98 -8.04 8.37
C MET A 219 -15.52 -8.10 8.34
N LYS A 220 -16.18 -7.07 7.82
CA LYS A 220 -17.65 -7.00 7.69
C LYS A 220 -18.25 -8.07 6.79
N THR A 221 -17.49 -8.53 5.78
CA THR A 221 -17.98 -9.48 4.78
C THR A 221 -17.51 -10.91 4.98
N ARG A 222 -16.45 -11.13 5.78
CA ARG A 222 -15.81 -12.46 5.92
C ARG A 222 -15.72 -12.95 7.36
N GLU A 223 -15.91 -12.10 8.38
CA GLU A 223 -15.74 -12.45 9.79
C GLU A 223 -17.08 -12.35 10.53
N ALA A 224 -17.58 -13.49 11.03
CA ALA A 224 -18.95 -13.61 11.58
C ALA A 224 -19.26 -12.60 12.70
N GLN A 225 -18.31 -12.36 13.61
CA GLN A 225 -18.48 -11.41 14.70
C GLN A 225 -18.61 -9.95 14.23
N CYS A 226 -18.08 -9.61 13.05
CA CYS A 226 -18.07 -8.25 12.51
C CYS A 226 -19.32 -7.90 11.69
N ILE A 227 -20.12 -8.88 11.26
CA ILE A 227 -21.26 -8.66 10.35
C ILE A 227 -22.22 -7.59 10.87
N TYR A 228 -22.51 -7.62 12.17
CA TYR A 228 -23.48 -6.68 12.80
C TYR A 228 -22.83 -5.45 13.42
N MET A 229 -21.50 -5.40 13.53
CA MET A 229 -20.79 -4.21 14.02
C MET A 229 -20.82 -3.09 12.97
N THR A 230 -20.96 -1.85 13.40
CA THR A 230 -20.73 -0.71 12.52
C THR A 230 -19.22 -0.52 12.28
N PRO A 231 -18.80 0.14 11.19
CA PRO A 231 -17.39 0.51 11.01
C PRO A 231 -16.82 1.26 12.21
N LYS A 232 -17.59 2.19 12.79
CA LYS A 232 -17.21 2.95 13.99
C LYS A 232 -16.89 2.06 15.18
N GLU A 233 -17.71 1.06 15.46
CA GLU A 233 -17.46 0.12 16.56
C GLU A 233 -16.18 -0.68 16.35
N ILE A 234 -15.83 -1.04 15.10
CA ILE A 234 -14.58 -1.73 14.79
C ILE A 234 -13.39 -0.78 14.98
N TYR A 235 -13.47 0.47 14.49
CA TYR A 235 -12.41 1.47 14.70
C TYR A 235 -12.14 1.71 16.20
N HIS A 236 -13.19 1.90 17.00
CA HIS A 236 -13.10 2.12 18.44
C HIS A 236 -12.49 0.92 19.16
N LEU A 237 -12.98 -0.30 18.86
CA LEU A 237 -12.45 -1.53 19.46
C LEU A 237 -10.95 -1.70 19.18
N LEU A 238 -10.53 -1.45 17.96
CA LEU A 238 -9.09 -1.52 17.59
C LEU A 238 -8.29 -0.43 18.29
N ALA A 239 -8.83 0.78 18.43
CA ALA A 239 -8.17 1.87 19.14
C ALA A 239 -8.03 1.60 20.65
N ASP A 240 -9.03 0.96 21.26
CA ASP A 240 -8.97 0.54 22.67
C ASP A 240 -7.96 -0.58 22.91
N LYS A 241 -7.71 -1.42 21.92
CA LYS A 241 -6.78 -2.56 22.01
C LYS A 241 -5.32 -2.21 21.72
N MET A 242 -5.06 -1.31 20.79
CA MET A 242 -3.71 -0.98 20.33
C MET A 242 -3.09 0.15 21.16
N ASP A 243 -1.80 0.04 21.45
CA ASP A 243 -1.08 1.13 22.14
C ASP A 243 -0.93 2.35 21.21
N ILE A 244 -0.66 2.10 19.92
CA ILE A 244 -0.41 3.13 18.93
C ILE A 244 -1.13 2.76 17.63
N ILE A 245 -1.78 3.75 17.02
CA ILE A 245 -2.26 3.65 15.64
C ILE A 245 -1.61 4.76 14.84
N TYR A 246 -1.17 4.48 13.62
CA TYR A 246 -0.82 5.50 12.65
C TYR A 246 -1.48 5.21 11.31
N PHE A 247 -1.64 6.24 10.51
CA PHE A 247 -2.20 6.07 9.16
C PHE A 247 -1.66 7.09 8.17
N SER A 248 -1.70 6.71 6.89
CA SER A 248 -1.55 7.61 5.77
C SER A 248 -2.94 8.07 5.31
N ALA A 249 -3.23 9.36 5.47
CA ALA A 249 -4.46 9.95 4.96
C ALA A 249 -4.51 10.00 3.44
N ARG A 250 -3.37 9.76 2.78
CA ARG A 250 -3.32 9.56 1.33
C ARG A 250 -4.07 8.30 0.87
N LYS A 251 -4.42 7.42 1.81
CA LYS A 251 -5.20 6.20 1.64
C LYS A 251 -6.47 6.25 2.50
N LEU A 252 -6.33 6.22 3.84
CA LEU A 252 -7.45 6.40 4.76
C LEU A 252 -7.89 7.87 4.77
N GLY A 253 -9.13 8.15 4.35
CA GLY A 253 -9.66 9.51 4.28
C GLY A 253 -9.36 10.27 2.98
N PHE A 254 -8.65 9.69 2.01
CA PHE A 254 -8.45 10.20 0.62
C PHE A 254 -7.97 11.65 0.52
N ALA A 255 -7.20 12.10 1.49
CA ALA A 255 -6.58 13.41 1.51
C ALA A 255 -5.05 13.30 1.49
N ARG A 256 -4.34 14.38 1.67
CA ARG A 256 -2.91 14.38 1.95
C ARG A 256 -2.70 14.44 3.45
N GLY A 257 -1.60 13.86 3.93
CA GLY A 257 -1.28 13.86 5.34
C GLY A 257 -1.29 12.47 5.98
N GLY A 258 -1.28 12.45 7.29
CA GLY A 258 -1.33 11.29 8.16
C GLY A 258 -1.30 11.71 9.62
N ALA A 259 -1.40 10.76 10.52
CA ALA A 259 -1.30 11.02 11.95
C ALA A 259 -0.82 9.78 12.71
N ILE A 260 -0.31 10.02 13.92
CA ILE A 260 -0.08 9.03 14.98
C ILE A 260 -1.07 9.35 16.10
N ILE A 261 -1.80 8.35 16.56
CA ILE A 261 -2.80 8.49 17.61
C ILE A 261 -2.62 7.42 18.69
N SER A 262 -2.99 7.74 19.92
CA SER A 262 -2.95 6.82 21.05
C SER A 262 -3.88 7.31 22.16
N HIS A 263 -4.52 6.39 22.88
CA HIS A 263 -5.19 6.74 24.15
C HIS A 263 -4.18 7.17 25.22
N ASN A 264 -2.95 6.64 25.16
CA ASN A 264 -1.90 6.96 26.13
C ASN A 264 -1.20 8.28 25.77
N LYS A 265 -1.45 9.31 26.57
CA LYS A 265 -0.87 10.64 26.41
C LYS A 265 0.67 10.64 26.53
N ASP A 266 1.25 9.76 27.37
CA ASP A 266 2.69 9.72 27.56
C ASP A 266 3.41 9.13 26.33
N ILE A 267 2.78 8.19 25.61
CA ILE A 267 3.27 7.70 24.32
C ILE A 267 3.35 8.85 23.32
N ILE A 268 2.26 9.62 23.17
CA ILE A 268 2.21 10.76 22.25
C ILE A 268 3.25 11.82 22.67
N LYS A 269 3.33 12.17 23.96
CA LYS A 269 4.31 13.11 24.47
C LYS A 269 5.75 12.70 24.18
N SER A 270 6.06 11.41 24.22
CA SER A 270 7.41 10.88 23.97
C SER A 270 7.89 11.02 22.54
N MET A 271 6.98 11.36 21.61
CA MET A 271 7.25 11.55 20.18
C MET A 271 7.07 13.00 19.72
N MET A 272 6.56 13.89 20.59
CA MET A 272 6.21 15.28 20.20
C MET A 272 7.39 16.06 19.65
N GLU A 273 8.59 15.87 20.18
CA GLU A 273 9.80 16.59 19.76
C GLU A 273 10.26 16.24 18.33
N PHE A 274 9.88 15.08 17.81
CA PHE A 274 10.20 14.69 16.44
C PHE A 274 9.38 15.47 15.41
N ILE A 275 8.21 16.01 15.80
CA ILE A 275 7.38 16.79 14.87
C ILE A 275 8.08 18.07 14.42
N PRO A 276 8.55 18.98 15.32
CA PRO A 276 9.27 20.16 14.87
C PRO A 276 10.65 19.86 14.27
N LEU A 277 11.24 18.68 14.55
CA LEU A 277 12.52 18.30 13.97
C LEU A 277 12.39 17.80 12.52
N TYR A 278 11.34 17.06 12.20
CA TYR A 278 11.23 16.35 10.92
C TYR A 278 10.04 16.76 10.05
N GLU A 279 8.98 17.29 10.66
CA GLU A 279 7.71 17.51 9.96
C GLU A 279 7.36 18.99 9.82
N GLY A 280 7.28 19.72 10.91
CA GLY A 280 6.83 21.11 10.94
C GLY A 280 6.46 21.49 12.35
N PHE A 281 5.16 21.77 12.63
CA PHE A 281 4.71 22.09 13.98
C PHE A 281 3.53 21.20 14.40
N LEU A 282 3.25 21.18 15.70
CA LEU A 282 2.30 20.22 16.32
C LEU A 282 0.85 20.34 15.83
N THR A 283 0.48 21.46 15.18
CA THR A 283 -0.87 21.70 14.68
C THR A 283 -1.02 21.50 13.17
N TYR A 284 0.06 21.16 12.45
CA TYR A 284 -0.04 20.84 11.02
C TYR A 284 0.90 19.70 10.57
N GLY A 285 2.02 19.42 11.27
CA GLY A 285 2.89 18.29 10.97
C GLY A 285 3.43 18.25 9.54
N GLY A 286 3.82 19.42 8.99
CA GLY A 286 4.27 19.52 7.60
C GLY A 286 3.17 19.32 6.54
N ILE A 287 1.90 19.27 6.96
CA ILE A 287 0.75 19.16 6.07
C ILE A 287 0.27 20.57 5.71
N ASP A 288 -0.13 20.80 4.47
CA ASP A 288 -0.95 21.94 4.09
C ASP A 288 -2.28 21.95 4.85
N VAL A 289 -2.63 23.03 5.50
CA VAL A 289 -3.79 23.11 6.41
C VAL A 289 -5.11 22.81 5.68
N ARG A 290 -5.23 23.14 4.40
CA ARG A 290 -6.37 22.73 3.56
C ARG A 290 -6.50 21.23 3.46
N SER A 291 -5.37 20.52 3.38
CA SER A 291 -5.36 19.05 3.40
C SER A 291 -5.76 18.48 4.76
N ILE A 292 -5.53 19.20 5.86
CA ILE A 292 -6.01 18.81 7.20
C ILE A 292 -7.54 18.81 7.25
N GLU A 293 -8.19 19.83 6.72
CA GLU A 293 -9.65 19.88 6.60
C GLU A 293 -10.20 18.75 5.72
N ALA A 294 -9.59 18.54 4.55
CA ALA A 294 -9.96 17.44 3.67
C ALA A 294 -9.77 16.06 4.34
N MET A 295 -8.75 15.91 5.18
CA MET A 295 -8.49 14.68 5.95
C MET A 295 -9.55 14.47 7.02
N ALA A 296 -9.97 15.52 7.73
CA ALA A 296 -11.03 15.44 8.74
C ALA A 296 -12.35 14.95 8.13
N GLU A 297 -12.78 15.56 7.02
CA GLU A 297 -13.98 15.12 6.28
C GLU A 297 -13.85 13.69 5.74
N GLY A 298 -12.70 13.34 5.17
CA GLY A 298 -12.46 12.00 4.65
C GLY A 298 -12.47 10.91 5.72
N LEU A 299 -12.07 11.22 6.94
CA LEU A 299 -12.18 10.31 8.09
C LEU A 299 -13.65 10.06 8.44
N TYR A 300 -14.52 11.07 8.47
CA TYR A 300 -15.97 10.87 8.66
C TYR A 300 -16.56 9.98 7.56
N GLU A 301 -16.17 10.19 6.30
CA GLU A 301 -16.63 9.36 5.18
C GLU A 301 -16.21 7.88 5.33
N SER A 302 -15.10 7.58 6.02
CA SER A 302 -14.65 6.21 6.26
C SER A 302 -15.55 5.39 7.19
N LEU A 303 -16.56 5.99 7.76
CA LEU A 303 -17.61 5.31 8.53
C LEU A 303 -18.76 4.76 7.65
N ASP A 304 -18.82 5.13 6.37
CA ASP A 304 -19.85 4.72 5.44
C ASP A 304 -19.48 3.43 4.70
N MET A 305 -20.32 2.41 4.79
CA MET A 305 -20.10 1.13 4.11
C MET A 305 -20.10 1.24 2.58
N GLU A 306 -20.89 2.14 1.97
CA GLU A 306 -20.82 2.37 0.51
C GLU A 306 -19.46 2.92 0.08
N TYR A 307 -18.86 3.73 0.94
CA TYR A 307 -17.51 4.24 0.73
C TYR A 307 -16.45 3.13 0.88
N LEU A 308 -16.57 2.28 1.90
CA LEU A 308 -15.63 1.19 2.18
C LEU A 308 -15.67 0.11 1.09
N SER A 309 -16.85 -0.22 0.56
CA SER A 309 -17.02 -1.33 -0.40
C SER A 309 -16.46 -1.03 -1.79
N HIS A 310 -16.46 0.22 -2.21
CA HIS A 310 -16.17 0.60 -3.60
C HIS A 310 -14.82 0.08 -4.12
N GLY A 311 -13.73 0.25 -3.34
CA GLY A 311 -12.41 -0.23 -3.72
C GLY A 311 -12.34 -1.75 -3.83
N PRO A 312 -12.65 -2.48 -2.73
CA PRO A 312 -12.62 -3.94 -2.73
C PRO A 312 -13.51 -4.60 -3.78
N GLU A 313 -14.72 -4.06 -4.05
CA GLU A 313 -15.63 -4.60 -5.07
C GLU A 313 -15.07 -4.43 -6.49
N PHE A 314 -14.49 -3.29 -6.83
CA PHE A 314 -13.84 -3.09 -8.12
C PHE A 314 -12.62 -3.98 -8.31
N ILE A 315 -11.84 -4.17 -7.24
CA ILE A 315 -10.69 -5.09 -7.24
C ILE A 315 -11.17 -6.54 -7.43
N ALA A 316 -12.20 -6.95 -6.69
CA ALA A 316 -12.76 -8.29 -6.82
C ALA A 316 -13.31 -8.56 -8.23
N TYR A 317 -13.95 -7.56 -8.85
CA TYR A 317 -14.40 -7.64 -10.24
C TYR A 317 -13.20 -7.85 -11.19
N LEU A 318 -12.14 -7.03 -11.08
CA LEU A 318 -10.95 -7.16 -11.93
C LEU A 318 -10.26 -8.52 -11.72
N VAL A 319 -10.09 -8.97 -10.47
CA VAL A 319 -9.50 -10.28 -10.17
C VAL A 319 -10.33 -11.41 -10.78
N LYS A 320 -11.67 -11.33 -10.68
CA LYS A 320 -12.55 -12.34 -11.25
C LYS A 320 -12.47 -12.39 -12.79
N GLU A 321 -12.51 -11.24 -13.46
CA GLU A 321 -12.38 -11.17 -14.93
C GLU A 321 -11.04 -11.78 -15.39
N LEU A 322 -9.95 -11.46 -14.70
CA LEU A 322 -8.63 -11.98 -15.05
C LEU A 322 -8.51 -13.49 -14.75
N ASP A 323 -9.07 -13.95 -13.64
CA ASP A 323 -9.12 -15.37 -13.31
C ASP A 323 -9.96 -16.18 -14.33
N ASP A 324 -11.11 -15.64 -14.75
CA ASP A 324 -11.94 -16.23 -15.81
C ASP A 324 -11.17 -16.32 -17.16
N TYR A 325 -10.21 -15.42 -17.40
CA TYR A 325 -9.30 -15.49 -18.57
C TYR A 325 -8.11 -16.44 -18.37
N GLY A 326 -7.98 -17.07 -17.21
CA GLY A 326 -6.88 -17.96 -16.86
C GLY A 326 -5.57 -17.25 -16.48
N VAL A 327 -5.62 -15.94 -16.23
CA VAL A 327 -4.46 -15.17 -15.78
C VAL A 327 -4.15 -15.51 -14.30
N PRO A 328 -2.89 -15.82 -13.95
CA PRO A 328 -2.55 -16.19 -12.58
C PRO A 328 -2.62 -14.97 -11.64
N MET A 329 -3.55 -15.03 -10.67
CA MET A 329 -3.85 -13.98 -9.71
C MET A 329 -3.58 -14.41 -8.28
N ILE A 330 -3.35 -13.43 -7.40
CA ILE A 330 -3.42 -13.67 -5.95
C ILE A 330 -4.89 -13.79 -5.54
N LYS A 331 -5.23 -14.89 -4.86
CA LYS A 331 -6.59 -15.19 -4.39
C LYS A 331 -6.60 -15.63 -2.92
N PRO A 332 -7.65 -15.22 -2.15
CA PRO A 332 -8.74 -14.32 -2.55
C PRO A 332 -8.25 -12.92 -2.84
N ALA A 333 -9.08 -12.10 -3.53
CA ALA A 333 -8.79 -10.70 -3.77
C ALA A 333 -8.62 -9.95 -2.44
N GLY A 334 -7.54 -9.19 -2.33
CA GLY A 334 -7.26 -8.29 -1.22
C GLY A 334 -7.71 -6.85 -1.49
N GLY A 335 -7.26 -5.93 -0.66
CA GLY A 335 -7.45 -4.49 -0.85
C GLY A 335 -6.40 -3.86 -1.76
N LEU A 336 -6.53 -2.53 -1.96
CA LEU A 336 -5.58 -1.69 -2.69
C LEU A 336 -5.55 -1.90 -4.21
N GLY A 337 -5.50 -3.13 -4.71
CA GLY A 337 -5.39 -3.46 -6.13
C GLY A 337 -5.47 -4.95 -6.42
N ALA A 338 -5.56 -5.29 -7.70
CA ALA A 338 -5.39 -6.64 -8.20
C ALA A 338 -3.91 -6.97 -8.33
N HIS A 339 -3.52 -8.20 -7.99
CA HIS A 339 -2.12 -8.64 -7.99
C HIS A 339 -1.94 -9.84 -8.91
N LEU A 340 -1.16 -9.64 -9.98
CA LEU A 340 -0.73 -10.71 -10.87
C LEU A 340 0.38 -11.53 -10.21
N ASN A 341 0.31 -12.85 -10.27
CA ASN A 341 1.40 -13.74 -9.86
C ASN A 341 2.40 -13.87 -11.00
N CYS A 342 3.46 -13.09 -11.00
CA CYS A 342 4.41 -13.01 -12.10
C CYS A 342 5.30 -14.26 -12.23
N THR A 343 5.54 -15.01 -11.15
CA THR A 343 6.21 -16.30 -11.23
C THR A 343 5.42 -17.28 -12.11
N ALA A 344 4.10 -17.31 -12.00
CA ALA A 344 3.25 -18.14 -12.85
C ALA A 344 2.93 -17.49 -14.22
N PHE A 345 3.03 -16.18 -14.32
CA PHE A 345 2.81 -15.45 -15.57
C PHE A 345 3.95 -15.68 -16.58
N VAL A 346 5.19 -15.68 -16.13
CA VAL A 346 6.42 -15.92 -16.93
C VAL A 346 7.28 -17.00 -16.28
N PRO A 347 6.83 -18.27 -16.24
CA PRO A 347 7.43 -19.31 -15.40
C PRO A 347 8.86 -19.68 -15.76
N GLU A 348 9.28 -19.42 -17.00
CA GLU A 348 10.64 -19.73 -17.47
C GLU A 348 11.66 -18.60 -17.15
N MET A 349 11.17 -17.44 -16.62
CA MET A 349 12.05 -16.31 -16.33
C MET A 349 12.71 -16.48 -14.96
N PRO A 350 14.05 -16.45 -14.87
CA PRO A 350 14.74 -16.47 -13.58
C PRO A 350 14.41 -15.25 -12.72
N HIS A 351 14.35 -15.42 -11.39
CA HIS A 351 14.00 -14.33 -10.46
C HIS A 351 15.01 -13.17 -10.47
N ASP A 352 16.28 -13.43 -10.79
CA ASP A 352 17.33 -12.41 -10.96
C ASP A 352 17.20 -11.58 -12.26
N GLN A 353 16.20 -11.90 -13.09
CA GLN A 353 15.79 -11.11 -14.26
C GLN A 353 14.52 -10.29 -14.02
N TYR A 354 14.06 -10.22 -12.76
CA TYR A 354 12.99 -9.34 -12.28
C TYR A 354 11.63 -9.55 -12.95
N PRO A 355 11.00 -10.73 -12.83
CA PRO A 355 9.75 -11.09 -13.52
C PRO A 355 8.63 -10.07 -13.34
N ALA A 356 8.41 -9.57 -12.11
CA ALA A 356 7.36 -8.61 -11.83
C ALA A 356 7.61 -7.25 -12.54
N ALA A 357 8.86 -6.80 -12.58
CA ALA A 357 9.22 -5.56 -13.28
C ALA A 357 9.08 -5.72 -14.80
N ALA A 358 9.49 -6.87 -15.35
CA ALA A 358 9.35 -7.17 -16.78
C ALA A 358 7.87 -7.21 -17.21
N VAL A 359 6.99 -7.85 -16.43
CA VAL A 359 5.55 -7.86 -16.67
C VAL A 359 4.95 -6.46 -16.58
N CYS A 360 5.37 -5.62 -15.61
CA CYS A 360 4.93 -4.21 -15.52
C CYS A 360 5.35 -3.39 -16.75
N ALA A 361 6.59 -3.54 -17.22
CA ALA A 361 7.07 -2.87 -18.42
C ALA A 361 6.31 -3.34 -19.68
N ALA A 362 6.11 -4.65 -19.82
CA ALA A 362 5.34 -5.22 -20.92
C ALA A 362 3.87 -4.74 -20.92
N LEU A 363 3.24 -4.65 -19.74
CA LEU A 363 1.87 -4.16 -19.61
C LEU A 363 1.75 -2.67 -19.99
N TYR A 364 2.77 -1.88 -19.67
CA TYR A 364 2.81 -0.49 -20.11
C TYR A 364 2.93 -0.39 -21.64
N ILE A 365 3.77 -1.19 -22.27
CA ILE A 365 3.87 -1.26 -23.74
C ILE A 365 2.52 -1.69 -24.34
N ALA A 366 1.88 -2.73 -23.79
CA ALA A 366 0.63 -3.29 -24.29
C ALA A 366 -0.58 -2.37 -24.15
N GLY A 367 -0.62 -1.49 -23.16
CA GLY A 367 -1.85 -0.75 -22.87
C GLY A 367 -1.68 0.65 -22.27
N GLY A 368 -0.47 1.19 -22.14
CA GLY A 368 -0.25 2.44 -21.43
C GLY A 368 -0.65 2.35 -19.94
N ILE A 369 -0.65 1.13 -19.39
CA ILE A 369 -1.07 0.82 -18.02
C ILE A 369 0.15 0.83 -17.11
N ARG A 370 0.22 1.77 -16.18
CA ARG A 370 1.30 1.86 -15.20
C ARG A 370 0.97 1.01 -13.96
N GLY A 371 1.42 -0.25 -13.95
CA GLY A 371 1.41 -1.10 -12.78
C GLY A 371 2.61 -0.84 -11.85
N MET A 372 2.63 -1.50 -10.69
CA MET A 372 3.71 -1.43 -9.71
C MET A 372 4.32 -2.80 -9.47
N GLU A 373 5.61 -2.89 -9.64
CA GLU A 373 6.40 -4.03 -9.23
C GLU A 373 6.34 -4.21 -7.69
N ARG A 374 6.12 -5.44 -7.24
CA ARG A 374 6.10 -5.88 -5.85
C ARG A 374 6.72 -7.27 -5.72
N GLY A 375 7.97 -7.37 -6.14
CA GLY A 375 8.77 -8.60 -6.11
C GLY A 375 10.20 -8.30 -5.71
N THR A 376 11.14 -9.01 -6.30
CA THR A 376 12.57 -8.95 -6.00
C THR A 376 13.16 -7.55 -6.16
N LEU A 377 12.68 -6.75 -7.11
CA LEU A 377 13.14 -5.37 -7.28
C LEU A 377 12.81 -4.50 -6.05
N SER A 378 11.71 -4.77 -5.37
CA SER A 378 11.27 -4.06 -4.15
C SER A 378 12.05 -4.45 -2.89
N GLU A 379 12.78 -5.60 -2.92
CA GLU A 379 13.63 -6.01 -1.81
C GLU A 379 14.96 -5.25 -1.80
N GLN A 380 15.62 -5.19 -0.65
CA GLN A 380 17.00 -4.71 -0.53
C GLN A 380 17.94 -5.90 -0.66
N ARG A 381 19.16 -5.67 -1.18
CA ARG A 381 20.21 -6.69 -1.11
C ARG A 381 20.55 -7.04 0.33
N GLU A 382 21.00 -8.27 0.53
CA GLU A 382 21.58 -8.67 1.81
C GLU A 382 22.85 -7.86 2.12
N PRO A 383 23.29 -7.76 3.39
CA PRO A 383 24.48 -6.99 3.76
C PRO A 383 25.78 -7.42 3.06
N ASP A 384 25.86 -8.65 2.58
CA ASP A 384 26.99 -9.16 1.80
C ASP A 384 26.91 -8.83 0.29
N GLY A 385 25.86 -8.11 -0.14
CA GLY A 385 25.61 -7.72 -1.51
C GLY A 385 24.87 -8.76 -2.35
N THR A 386 24.50 -9.91 -1.78
CA THR A 386 23.72 -10.93 -2.51
C THR A 386 22.29 -10.46 -2.75
N GLU A 387 21.65 -10.96 -3.84
CA GLU A 387 20.26 -10.65 -4.15
C GLU A 387 19.34 -11.34 -3.14
N ARG A 388 18.43 -10.59 -2.54
CA ARG A 388 17.32 -11.13 -1.75
C ARG A 388 16.12 -11.29 -2.66
N PHE A 389 15.73 -12.52 -2.94
CA PHE A 389 14.53 -12.81 -3.70
C PHE A 389 13.28 -12.61 -2.85
N ALA A 390 12.25 -12.01 -3.45
CA ALA A 390 10.96 -11.87 -2.79
C ALA A 390 10.27 -13.23 -2.65
N GLU A 391 9.50 -13.39 -1.57
CA GLU A 391 8.63 -14.56 -1.37
C GLU A 391 7.54 -14.68 -2.45
N LEU A 392 7.11 -13.55 -2.99
CA LEU A 392 6.11 -13.45 -4.05
C LEU A 392 6.56 -12.43 -5.11
N GLU A 393 6.58 -12.82 -6.36
CA GLU A 393 6.80 -11.93 -7.51
C GLU A 393 5.46 -11.39 -8.01
N LEU A 394 5.11 -10.15 -7.63
CA LEU A 394 3.81 -9.58 -7.91
C LEU A 394 3.88 -8.34 -8.79
N ALA A 395 3.00 -8.24 -9.78
CA ALA A 395 2.68 -6.97 -10.43
C ALA A 395 1.33 -6.47 -9.91
N ARG A 396 1.34 -5.35 -9.20
CA ARG A 396 0.16 -4.75 -8.60
C ARG A 396 -0.49 -3.76 -9.53
N LEU A 397 -1.79 -3.92 -9.74
CA LEU A 397 -2.67 -2.98 -10.42
C LEU A 397 -3.54 -2.30 -9.36
N ALA A 398 -3.05 -1.19 -8.81
CA ALA A 398 -3.79 -0.43 -7.80
C ALA A 398 -5.08 0.16 -8.41
N VAL A 399 -6.15 0.13 -7.63
CA VAL A 399 -7.45 0.69 -8.04
C VAL A 399 -7.80 1.87 -7.13
N PRO A 400 -7.33 3.10 -7.47
CA PRO A 400 -7.71 4.30 -6.74
C PRO A 400 -9.23 4.44 -6.67
N ARG A 401 -9.74 4.76 -5.48
CA ARG A 401 -11.18 4.81 -5.24
C ARG A 401 -11.82 6.00 -5.93
N ARG A 402 -12.99 5.75 -6.53
CA ARG A 402 -13.82 6.75 -7.21
C ARG A 402 -13.14 7.41 -8.42
N VAL A 403 -12.06 6.79 -8.96
CA VAL A 403 -11.27 7.31 -10.08
C VAL A 403 -11.64 6.63 -11.39
N PHE A 404 -11.67 5.31 -11.41
CA PHE A 404 -11.92 4.54 -12.63
C PHE A 404 -13.38 4.17 -12.80
N THR A 405 -13.80 4.17 -14.07
CA THR A 405 -15.10 3.59 -14.50
C THR A 405 -14.94 2.10 -14.75
N LEU A 406 -16.08 1.38 -14.77
CA LEU A 406 -16.06 -0.05 -15.07
C LEU A 406 -15.51 -0.34 -16.48
N SER A 407 -15.77 0.53 -17.47
CA SER A 407 -15.22 0.39 -18.81
C SER A 407 -13.69 0.52 -18.85
N GLN A 408 -13.11 1.37 -18.01
CA GLN A 408 -11.65 1.49 -17.87
C GLN A 408 -11.06 0.23 -17.22
N ILE A 409 -11.70 -0.31 -16.18
CA ILE A 409 -11.29 -1.58 -15.57
C ILE A 409 -11.37 -2.73 -16.58
N LYS A 410 -12.43 -2.77 -17.42
CA LYS A 410 -12.56 -3.75 -18.48
C LYS A 410 -11.44 -3.63 -19.52
N TYR A 411 -11.09 -2.39 -19.93
CA TYR A 411 -9.93 -2.16 -20.80
C TYR A 411 -8.64 -2.75 -20.21
N VAL A 412 -8.41 -2.55 -18.91
CA VAL A 412 -7.23 -3.13 -18.21
C VAL A 412 -7.27 -4.65 -18.29
N ALA A 413 -8.43 -5.26 -18.00
CA ALA A 413 -8.57 -6.72 -18.06
C ALA A 413 -8.28 -7.25 -19.47
N ASP A 414 -8.79 -6.60 -20.52
CA ASP A 414 -8.58 -7.00 -21.92
C ASP A 414 -7.09 -6.87 -22.34
N ARG A 415 -6.38 -5.83 -21.87
CA ARG A 415 -4.94 -5.67 -22.14
C ARG A 415 -4.07 -6.67 -21.40
N VAL A 416 -4.41 -6.97 -20.13
CA VAL A 416 -3.72 -8.04 -19.38
C VAL A 416 -3.97 -9.39 -20.04
N LYS A 417 -5.20 -9.66 -20.50
CA LYS A 417 -5.52 -10.90 -21.25
C LYS A 417 -4.69 -11.03 -22.51
N TRP A 418 -4.62 -9.95 -23.33
CA TRP A 418 -3.79 -9.97 -24.53
C TRP A 418 -2.31 -10.23 -24.20
N LEU A 419 -1.79 -9.60 -23.14
CA LEU A 419 -0.41 -9.82 -22.71
C LEU A 419 -0.20 -11.26 -22.22
N TRP A 420 -1.18 -11.83 -21.51
CA TRP A 420 -1.17 -13.23 -21.08
C TRP A 420 -1.10 -14.20 -22.26
N ASP A 421 -1.86 -13.95 -23.30
CA ASP A 421 -1.84 -14.78 -24.51
C ASP A 421 -0.50 -14.70 -25.25
N ASN A 422 0.19 -13.58 -25.15
CA ASN A 422 1.48 -13.32 -25.78
C ASN A 422 2.67 -13.36 -24.78
N ARG A 423 2.50 -13.90 -23.57
CA ARG A 423 3.47 -13.85 -22.48
C ARG A 423 4.83 -14.48 -22.81
N THR A 424 4.88 -15.39 -23.76
CA THR A 424 6.13 -16.03 -24.22
C THR A 424 7.09 -15.07 -24.92
N LEU A 425 6.60 -13.90 -25.33
CA LEU A 425 7.43 -12.83 -25.89
C LEU A 425 8.16 -12.03 -24.78
N ILE A 426 7.70 -12.08 -23.52
CA ILE A 426 8.26 -11.28 -22.43
C ILE A 426 9.61 -11.87 -22.01
N GLY A 427 10.66 -11.08 -22.15
CA GLY A 427 12.00 -11.40 -21.64
C GLY A 427 12.33 -10.66 -20.35
N GLY A 428 13.47 -10.99 -19.76
CA GLY A 428 13.94 -10.42 -18.50
C GLY A 428 14.51 -9.02 -18.61
N LEU A 429 14.83 -8.45 -17.44
CA LEU A 429 15.49 -7.16 -17.27
C LEU A 429 16.83 -7.33 -16.51
N LYS A 430 17.74 -6.38 -16.66
CA LYS A 430 18.98 -6.31 -15.89
C LYS A 430 19.31 -4.87 -15.53
N TRP A 431 19.96 -4.67 -14.38
CA TRP A 431 20.37 -3.36 -13.91
C TRP A 431 21.30 -2.63 -14.87
N THR A 432 21.06 -1.32 -15.00
CA THR A 432 22.00 -0.34 -15.55
C THR A 432 22.43 0.66 -14.49
N GLU A 433 21.55 1.01 -13.56
CA GLU A 433 21.83 1.86 -12.40
C GLU A 433 21.05 1.28 -11.20
N GLU A 434 21.78 0.85 -10.16
CA GLU A 434 21.20 0.29 -8.96
C GLU A 434 21.50 1.17 -7.74
N PRO A 435 20.48 1.86 -7.15
CA PRO A 435 20.64 2.61 -5.90
C PRO A 435 20.83 1.68 -4.69
N GLU A 436 21.59 2.15 -3.69
CA GLU A 436 21.84 1.39 -2.45
C GLU A 436 20.58 1.17 -1.61
N VAL A 437 19.66 2.14 -1.60
CA VAL A 437 18.45 2.12 -0.76
C VAL A 437 17.21 2.41 -1.60
N LEU A 438 16.12 1.67 -1.34
CA LEU A 438 14.83 1.85 -2.01
C LEU A 438 14.96 1.84 -3.54
N ARG A 439 15.77 0.92 -4.05
CA ARG A 439 16.18 0.79 -5.46
C ARG A 439 15.02 0.77 -6.45
N PHE A 440 13.88 0.25 -6.07
CA PHE A 440 12.68 0.21 -6.92
C PHE A 440 12.10 1.60 -7.28
N PHE A 441 12.40 2.65 -6.49
CA PHE A 441 11.97 4.01 -6.81
C PHE A 441 12.82 4.69 -7.87
N PHE A 442 14.13 4.41 -7.89
CA PHE A 442 15.10 5.21 -8.65
C PHE A 442 15.93 4.39 -9.62
N GLY A 443 15.97 3.08 -9.45
CA GLY A 443 16.81 2.19 -10.23
C GLY A 443 16.40 2.15 -11.68
N ARG A 444 17.37 1.88 -12.56
CA ARG A 444 17.16 1.77 -14.00
C ARG A 444 17.61 0.41 -14.48
N LEU A 445 16.82 -0.17 -15.33
CA LEU A 445 17.04 -1.47 -15.94
C LEU A 445 17.01 -1.34 -17.47
N LYS A 446 17.55 -2.34 -18.13
CA LYS A 446 17.36 -2.55 -19.56
C LYS A 446 16.90 -3.98 -19.85
N GLU A 447 16.28 -4.17 -20.97
CA GLU A 447 15.88 -5.50 -21.44
C GLU A 447 17.09 -6.44 -21.68
N ILE A 448 16.83 -7.73 -21.58
CA ILE A 448 17.73 -8.80 -22.00
C ILE A 448 17.21 -9.32 -23.32
N GLY A 449 18.02 -9.20 -24.37
CA GLY A 449 17.57 -9.50 -25.76
C GLY A 449 16.88 -8.31 -26.42
N HIS A 450 15.81 -8.57 -27.17
CA HIS A 450 15.02 -7.61 -27.97
C HIS A 450 13.51 -7.83 -27.84
N TRP A 451 13.06 -8.33 -26.70
CA TRP A 451 11.69 -8.75 -26.50
C TRP A 451 10.69 -7.59 -26.54
N GLN A 452 11.13 -6.38 -26.25
CA GLN A 452 10.25 -5.20 -26.25
C GLN A 452 9.84 -4.83 -27.69
N GLU A 453 10.76 -4.88 -28.61
CA GLU A 453 10.50 -4.67 -30.04
C GLU A 453 9.57 -5.78 -30.61
N ASP A 454 9.85 -7.04 -30.26
CA ASP A 454 9.02 -8.18 -30.68
C ASP A 454 7.58 -8.03 -30.17
N LEU A 455 7.41 -7.55 -28.93
CA LEU A 455 6.09 -7.27 -28.35
C LEU A 455 5.36 -6.13 -29.08
N VAL A 456 6.10 -5.08 -29.47
CA VAL A 456 5.55 -3.96 -30.26
C VAL A 456 5.13 -4.41 -31.65
N GLU A 457 5.92 -5.25 -32.33
CA GLU A 457 5.56 -5.81 -33.63
C GLU A 457 4.29 -6.64 -33.52
N LYS A 458 4.19 -7.51 -32.52
CA LYS A 458 2.99 -8.29 -32.25
C LYS A 458 1.76 -7.44 -31.96
N PHE A 459 1.95 -6.36 -31.19
CA PHE A 459 0.86 -5.41 -30.92
C PHE A 459 0.35 -4.74 -32.21
N ARG A 460 1.27 -4.33 -33.09
CA ARG A 460 0.91 -3.73 -34.38
C ARG A 460 0.18 -4.67 -35.30
N GLU A 461 0.57 -5.95 -35.32
CA GLU A 461 -0.14 -6.98 -36.08
C GLU A 461 -1.60 -7.11 -35.65
N ASP A 462 -1.86 -7.08 -34.34
CA ASP A 462 -3.19 -7.34 -33.78
C ASP A 462 -4.08 -6.10 -33.72
N PHE A 463 -3.51 -4.90 -33.52
CA PHE A 463 -4.26 -3.67 -33.22
C PHE A 463 -3.84 -2.44 -34.03
N GLY A 464 -2.77 -2.48 -34.80
CA GLY A 464 -2.15 -1.28 -35.37
C GLY A 464 -1.38 -0.48 -34.32
N ASP A 465 -1.15 0.82 -34.58
CA ASP A 465 -0.28 1.65 -33.71
C ASP A 465 -0.97 2.24 -32.46
N SER A 466 -2.30 2.34 -32.43
CA SER A 466 -3.01 3.26 -31.55
C SER A 466 -4.10 2.65 -30.66
N LEU A 467 -4.35 1.37 -30.70
CA LEU A 467 -5.38 0.76 -29.84
C LEU A 467 -4.86 0.19 -28.55
#